data_38c595995f6d22e1c282bba6c720d872
#
_entry.id   38c595995f6d22e1c282bba6c720d872
#
_cell.length_a   1.000
_cell.length_b   1.000
_cell.length_c   1.000
_cell.angle_alpha   90.00
_cell.angle_beta   90.00
_cell.angle_gamma   90.00
#
_symmetry.space_group_name_H-M   'P 1'
#
loop_
_entity.id
_entity.type
_entity.pdbx_description
1 polymer ?
#
loop_
_entity_poly.entity_id
_entity_poly.type
_entity_poly.pdbx_seq_one_letter_code
_entity_poly.pdbx_strand_id
1 'polypeptide(L)'
;MILIDTHAHLHDRRFAADRDEVLARAMAADVQGIITVGTDLESSKKAIALASRHSGNAIEPRGPVVYATVGVHPHDASKLNPEMLAELERLASEKPVVAIGEIGLDLYRNLSPPAVQEKVFVEQLELARRLDKPVVIHDRDAHTQVLSLLRQVGKDWQGVLHCFSGDEEMARQ
;
A
#
# COMPACT_ATOMS: atom_id res chain seq x y z
N MET A 1 4.33 1.51 24.63
CA MET A 1 4.51 2.42 23.46
C MET A 1 3.49 2.01 22.42
N ILE A 2 2.71 2.93 21.88
CA ILE A 2 1.75 2.61 20.81
C ILE A 2 2.52 2.40 19.51
N LEU A 3 2.30 1.27 18.85
CA LEU A 3 2.89 0.91 17.57
C LEU A 3 1.82 0.85 16.48
N ILE A 4 2.22 1.22 15.26
CA ILE A 4 1.42 1.04 14.05
C ILE A 4 2.27 0.31 13.02
N ASP A 5 1.79 -0.84 12.54
CA ASP A 5 2.39 -1.53 11.41
C ASP A 5 1.86 -0.94 10.11
N THR A 6 2.71 -0.24 9.38
CA THR A 6 2.31 0.48 8.16
C THR A 6 2.35 -0.38 6.90
N HIS A 7 2.81 -1.65 7.00
CA HIS A 7 2.88 -2.52 5.83
C HIS A 7 2.78 -4.01 6.18
N ALA A 8 1.59 -4.56 6.05
CA ALA A 8 1.34 -6.00 6.20
C ALA A 8 0.47 -6.53 5.05
N HIS A 9 0.49 -7.84 4.83
CA HIS A 9 -0.37 -8.52 3.86
C HIS A 9 -1.31 -9.50 4.57
N LEU A 10 -1.99 -9.04 5.61
CA LEU A 10 -2.86 -9.88 6.45
C LEU A 10 -4.03 -10.52 5.71
N HIS A 11 -4.45 -9.97 4.57
CA HIS A 11 -5.47 -10.54 3.71
C HIS A 11 -4.99 -11.78 2.94
N ASP A 12 -3.67 -12.05 2.88
CA ASP A 12 -3.09 -13.21 2.21
C ASP A 12 -3.64 -14.52 2.81
N ARG A 13 -3.80 -15.54 1.95
CA ARG A 13 -4.27 -16.88 2.33
C ARG A 13 -3.39 -17.57 3.37
N ARG A 14 -2.12 -17.20 3.46
CA ARG A 14 -1.18 -17.73 4.48
C ARG A 14 -1.64 -17.47 5.91
N PHE A 15 -2.42 -16.41 6.12
CA PHE A 15 -3.02 -16.06 7.41
C PHE A 15 -4.44 -16.58 7.58
N ALA A 16 -5.01 -17.32 6.62
CA ALA A 16 -6.43 -17.70 6.67
C ALA A 16 -6.79 -18.57 7.88
N ALA A 17 -5.86 -19.39 8.38
CA ALA A 17 -6.09 -20.31 9.47
C ALA A 17 -5.98 -19.67 10.86
N ASP A 18 -5.13 -18.62 11.03
CA ASP A 18 -4.77 -18.06 12.34
C ASP A 18 -4.78 -16.52 12.39
N ARG A 19 -5.43 -15.86 11.45
CA ARG A 19 -5.43 -14.38 11.33
C ARG A 19 -5.89 -13.70 12.62
N ASP A 20 -6.93 -14.19 13.24
CA ASP A 20 -7.46 -13.60 14.47
C ASP A 20 -6.48 -13.76 15.63
N GLU A 21 -5.74 -14.87 15.68
CA GLU A 21 -4.68 -15.08 16.66
C GLU A 21 -3.46 -14.16 16.39
N VAL A 22 -3.11 -13.94 15.12
CA VAL A 22 -2.06 -12.96 14.71
C VAL A 22 -2.45 -11.55 15.17
N LEU A 23 -3.68 -11.14 14.93
CA LEU A 23 -4.19 -9.84 15.40
C LEU A 23 -4.20 -9.73 16.93
N ALA A 24 -4.59 -10.77 17.63
CA ALA A 24 -4.55 -10.80 19.09
C ALA A 24 -3.12 -10.68 19.64
N ARG A 25 -2.16 -11.40 19.05
CA ARG A 25 -0.74 -11.29 19.42
C ARG A 25 -0.17 -9.89 19.11
N ALA A 26 -0.55 -9.29 17.99
CA ALA A 26 -0.14 -7.93 17.64
C ALA A 26 -0.65 -6.92 18.69
N MET A 27 -1.92 -7.00 19.08
CA MET A 27 -2.51 -6.17 20.13
C MET A 27 -1.80 -6.35 21.48
N ALA A 28 -1.49 -7.59 21.86
CA ALA A 28 -0.75 -7.90 23.08
C ALA A 28 0.69 -7.33 23.08
N ALA A 29 1.25 -7.05 21.90
CA ALA A 29 2.55 -6.40 21.68
C ALA A 29 2.45 -4.88 21.47
N ASP A 30 1.36 -4.23 21.90
CA ASP A 30 1.09 -2.79 21.72
C ASP A 30 0.92 -2.31 20.27
N VAL A 31 0.74 -3.18 19.29
CA VAL A 31 0.37 -2.79 17.93
C VAL A 31 -1.13 -2.48 17.89
N GLN A 32 -1.47 -1.21 17.79
CA GLN A 32 -2.86 -0.74 17.83
C GLN A 32 -3.46 -0.47 16.46
N GLY A 33 -2.64 -0.34 15.44
CA GLY A 33 -3.07 -0.15 14.06
C GLY A 33 -2.24 -0.98 13.10
N ILE A 34 -2.87 -1.51 12.05
CA ILE A 34 -2.20 -2.24 10.97
C ILE A 34 -2.77 -1.78 9.64
N ILE A 35 -1.89 -1.49 8.67
CA ILE A 35 -2.27 -1.24 7.29
C ILE A 35 -2.04 -2.51 6.48
N THR A 36 -3.12 -3.14 5.99
CA THR A 36 -3.02 -4.28 5.07
C THR A 36 -3.01 -3.80 3.63
N VAL A 37 -1.93 -4.13 2.91
CA VAL A 37 -1.54 -3.46 1.67
C VAL A 37 -1.95 -4.30 0.46
N GLY A 38 -2.84 -3.75 -0.39
CA GLY A 38 -3.20 -4.35 -1.68
C GLY A 38 -2.08 -4.21 -2.70
N THR A 39 -1.92 -5.19 -3.58
CA THR A 39 -0.87 -5.25 -4.61
C THR A 39 -1.42 -5.44 -6.02
N ASP A 40 -2.71 -5.71 -6.12
CA ASP A 40 -3.52 -5.79 -7.34
C ASP A 40 -4.99 -5.54 -6.99
N LEU A 41 -5.87 -5.58 -7.98
CA LEU A 41 -7.29 -5.30 -7.78
C LEU A 41 -7.97 -6.33 -6.85
N GLU A 42 -7.58 -7.61 -6.94
CA GLU A 42 -8.16 -8.68 -6.12
C GLU A 42 -7.71 -8.58 -4.67
N SER A 43 -6.41 -8.41 -4.44
CA SER A 43 -5.83 -8.24 -3.11
C SER A 43 -6.29 -6.93 -2.45
N SER A 44 -6.48 -5.86 -3.22
CA SER A 44 -7.06 -4.60 -2.75
C SER A 44 -8.49 -4.81 -2.22
N LYS A 45 -9.33 -5.53 -2.93
CA LYS A 45 -10.70 -5.89 -2.47
C LYS A 45 -10.67 -6.74 -1.20
N LYS A 46 -9.74 -7.70 -1.11
CA LYS A 46 -9.54 -8.53 0.10
C LYS A 46 -9.05 -7.71 1.29
N ALA A 47 -8.12 -6.78 1.06
CA ALA A 47 -7.61 -5.87 2.08
C ALA A 47 -8.75 -4.99 2.65
N ILE A 48 -9.59 -4.42 1.79
CA ILE A 48 -10.77 -3.64 2.19
C ILE A 48 -11.74 -4.50 3.02
N ALA A 49 -12.06 -5.70 2.54
CA ALA A 49 -12.98 -6.60 3.24
C ALA A 49 -12.47 -6.98 4.64
N LEU A 50 -11.16 -7.20 4.79
CA LEU A 50 -10.54 -7.45 6.09
C LEU A 50 -10.60 -6.19 6.98
N ALA A 51 -10.19 -5.05 6.47
CA ALA A 51 -10.18 -3.78 7.20
C ALA A 51 -11.59 -3.39 7.68
N SER A 52 -12.62 -3.61 6.86
CA SER A 52 -14.02 -3.34 7.23
C SER A 52 -14.51 -4.17 8.42
N ARG A 53 -14.00 -5.40 8.59
CA ARG A 53 -14.33 -6.27 9.74
C ARG A 53 -13.63 -5.81 11.03
N HIS A 54 -12.49 -5.13 10.92
CA HIS A 54 -11.64 -4.70 12.05
C HIS A 54 -11.54 -3.17 12.17
N SER A 55 -12.59 -2.44 11.77
CA SER A 55 -12.62 -0.96 11.68
C SER A 55 -12.75 -0.23 13.02
N GLY A 56 -12.50 -0.87 14.14
CA GLY A 56 -12.52 -0.23 15.47
C GLY A 56 -13.91 0.10 16.05
N ASN A 57 -14.99 -0.27 15.37
CA ASN A 57 -16.37 -0.05 15.85
C ASN A 57 -16.88 -1.16 16.80
N ALA A 58 -16.04 -2.11 17.18
CA ALA A 58 -16.42 -3.16 18.13
C ALA A 58 -16.45 -2.62 19.56
N ILE A 59 -17.48 -2.96 20.33
CA ILE A 59 -17.62 -2.60 21.76
C ILE A 59 -16.46 -3.21 22.57
N GLU A 60 -15.88 -4.30 22.10
CA GLU A 60 -14.66 -4.93 22.61
C GLU A 60 -13.72 -5.23 21.44
N PRO A 61 -12.68 -4.41 21.22
CA PRO A 61 -11.72 -4.67 20.15
C PRO A 61 -10.92 -5.95 20.45
N ARG A 62 -11.10 -6.96 19.62
CA ARG A 62 -10.35 -8.23 19.72
C ARG A 62 -8.96 -8.17 19.08
N GLY A 63 -8.54 -7.00 18.62
CA GLY A 63 -7.27 -6.77 17.93
C GLY A 63 -7.08 -5.31 17.52
N PRO A 64 -5.97 -5.00 16.85
CA PRO A 64 -5.70 -3.66 16.33
C PRO A 64 -6.73 -3.23 15.29
N VAL A 65 -6.89 -1.91 15.12
CA VAL A 65 -7.66 -1.37 14.00
C VAL A 65 -6.93 -1.69 12.70
N VAL A 66 -7.65 -2.25 11.72
CA VAL A 66 -7.06 -2.56 10.41
C VAL A 66 -7.53 -1.55 9.37
N TYR A 67 -6.58 -0.99 8.64
CA TYR A 67 -6.78 -0.13 7.49
C TYR A 67 -6.34 -0.85 6.22
N ALA A 68 -6.74 -0.35 5.06
CA ALA A 68 -6.36 -0.92 3.76
C ALA A 68 -5.66 0.11 2.88
N THR A 69 -4.88 -0.38 1.92
CA THR A 69 -4.48 0.39 0.73
C THR A 69 -4.97 -0.32 -0.53
N VAL A 70 -5.04 0.43 -1.62
CA VAL A 70 -5.38 -0.08 -2.94
C VAL A 70 -4.35 0.37 -3.96
N GLY A 71 -3.90 -0.54 -4.82
CA GLY A 71 -2.89 -0.24 -5.81
C GLY A 71 -2.49 -1.45 -6.66
N VAL A 72 -1.63 -1.20 -7.64
CA VAL A 72 -1.01 -2.23 -8.48
C VAL A 72 0.49 -2.16 -8.31
N HIS A 73 1.04 -3.23 -7.77
CA HIS A 73 2.47 -3.42 -7.55
C HIS A 73 3.24 -3.45 -8.89
N PRO A 74 4.49 -2.98 -8.95
CA PRO A 74 5.30 -2.99 -10.17
C PRO A 74 5.40 -4.35 -10.86
N HIS A 75 5.32 -5.44 -10.13
CA HIS A 75 5.32 -6.79 -10.73
C HIS A 75 4.13 -7.02 -11.68
N ASP A 76 2.98 -6.43 -11.37
CA ASP A 76 1.73 -6.58 -12.10
C ASP A 76 1.39 -5.35 -12.97
N ALA A 77 2.32 -4.42 -13.13
CA ALA A 77 2.10 -3.19 -13.88
C ALA A 77 1.58 -3.44 -15.31
N SER A 78 2.07 -4.49 -15.98
CA SER A 78 1.63 -4.87 -17.33
C SER A 78 0.16 -5.29 -17.42
N LYS A 79 -0.49 -5.54 -16.29
CA LYS A 79 -1.92 -5.94 -16.24
C LYS A 79 -2.86 -4.75 -16.09
N LEU A 80 -2.35 -3.61 -15.62
CA LEU A 80 -3.19 -2.42 -15.40
C LEU A 80 -3.75 -1.93 -16.74
N ASN A 81 -5.05 -1.70 -16.75
CA ASN A 81 -5.79 -1.09 -17.84
C ASN A 81 -6.69 0.03 -17.31
N PRO A 82 -7.30 0.87 -18.18
CA PRO A 82 -8.13 2.00 -17.75
C PRO A 82 -9.32 1.60 -16.87
N GLU A 83 -9.94 0.45 -17.12
CA GLU A 83 -11.08 -0.05 -16.33
C GLU A 83 -10.64 -0.43 -14.92
N MET A 84 -9.47 -1.07 -14.79
CA MET A 84 -8.89 -1.39 -13.49
C MET A 84 -8.48 -0.14 -12.72
N LEU A 85 -7.93 0.87 -13.39
CA LEU A 85 -7.58 2.15 -12.75
C LEU A 85 -8.83 2.87 -12.23
N ALA A 86 -9.91 2.90 -13.01
CA ALA A 86 -11.19 3.45 -12.57
C ALA A 86 -11.79 2.69 -11.38
N GLU A 87 -11.65 1.36 -11.36
CA GLU A 87 -12.09 0.57 -10.21
C GLU A 87 -11.22 0.80 -8.97
N LEU A 88 -9.89 0.98 -9.12
CA LEU A 88 -9.02 1.39 -8.01
C LEU A 88 -9.43 2.75 -7.45
N GLU A 89 -9.77 3.71 -8.31
CA GLU A 89 -10.28 5.02 -7.89
C GLU A 89 -11.57 4.90 -7.07
N ARG A 90 -12.50 4.05 -7.51
CA ARG A 90 -13.72 3.75 -6.76
C ARG A 90 -13.41 3.11 -5.41
N LEU A 91 -12.54 2.09 -5.38
CA LEU A 91 -12.13 1.39 -4.15
C LEU A 91 -11.40 2.32 -3.18
N ALA A 92 -10.61 3.27 -3.69
CA ALA A 92 -9.90 4.24 -2.86
C ALA A 92 -10.84 5.15 -2.06
N SER A 93 -12.11 5.27 -2.46
CA SER A 93 -13.13 6.03 -1.74
C SER A 93 -13.78 5.25 -0.59
N GLU A 94 -13.51 3.96 -0.46
CA GLU A 94 -14.04 3.13 0.64
C GLU A 94 -13.45 3.59 1.98
N LYS A 95 -14.28 3.62 3.01
CA LYS A 95 -13.93 4.17 4.35
C LYS A 95 -12.62 3.63 4.95
N PRO A 96 -12.30 2.32 4.88
CA PRO A 96 -11.07 1.80 5.47
C PRO A 96 -9.80 2.05 4.65
N VAL A 97 -9.91 2.64 3.45
CA VAL A 97 -8.77 2.87 2.56
C VAL A 97 -8.08 4.19 2.91
N VAL A 98 -6.85 4.08 3.40
CA VAL A 98 -6.08 5.22 3.90
C VAL A 98 -4.98 5.70 2.95
N ALA A 99 -4.60 4.92 1.94
CA ALA A 99 -3.54 5.29 0.99
C ALA A 99 -3.69 4.58 -0.36
N ILE A 100 -3.01 5.10 -1.39
CA ILE A 100 -2.77 4.41 -2.66
C ILE A 100 -1.45 3.64 -2.54
N GLY A 101 -1.49 2.34 -2.76
CA GLY A 101 -0.33 1.46 -2.62
C GLY A 101 -0.76 -0.02 -2.47
N GLU A 102 0.13 -0.94 -2.75
CA GLU A 102 1.56 -0.78 -3.00
C GLU A 102 1.81 -0.44 -4.47
N ILE A 103 2.51 0.67 -4.71
CA ILE A 103 2.86 1.17 -6.04
C ILE A 103 4.36 1.45 -6.10
N GLY A 104 4.96 1.61 -7.27
CA GLY A 104 6.38 1.95 -7.35
C GLY A 104 7.13 1.20 -8.44
N LEU A 105 8.43 0.93 -8.18
CA LEU A 105 9.33 0.28 -9.14
C LEU A 105 10.10 -0.89 -8.49
N ASP A 106 10.24 -1.98 -9.24
CA ASP A 106 11.11 -3.12 -8.91
C ASP A 106 11.97 -3.46 -10.14
N LEU A 107 13.16 -2.88 -10.19
CA LEU A 107 14.12 -3.13 -11.26
C LEU A 107 15.02 -4.33 -10.98
N TYR A 108 14.92 -4.92 -9.79
CA TYR A 108 15.61 -6.16 -9.43
C TYR A 108 14.93 -7.39 -10.05
N ARG A 109 13.63 -7.58 -9.78
CA ARG A 109 12.86 -8.71 -10.32
C ARG A 109 12.38 -8.47 -11.74
N ASN A 110 12.05 -7.22 -12.05
CA ASN A 110 11.70 -6.72 -13.37
C ASN A 110 10.64 -7.57 -14.08
N LEU A 111 9.56 -7.95 -13.36
CA LEU A 111 8.51 -8.84 -13.88
C LEU A 111 7.58 -8.15 -14.88
N SER A 112 7.47 -6.82 -14.82
CA SER A 112 6.90 -6.00 -15.89
C SER A 112 8.02 -5.11 -16.47
N PRO A 113 7.99 -4.76 -17.77
CA PRO A 113 9.03 -3.91 -18.37
C PRO A 113 9.19 -2.57 -17.63
N PRO A 114 10.42 -2.04 -17.43
CA PRO A 114 10.67 -0.80 -16.68
C PRO A 114 9.80 0.37 -17.14
N ALA A 115 9.70 0.63 -18.44
CA ALA A 115 8.90 1.72 -18.97
C ALA A 115 7.39 1.56 -18.67
N VAL A 116 6.90 0.32 -18.53
CA VAL A 116 5.51 0.05 -18.12
C VAL A 116 5.35 0.30 -16.63
N GLN A 117 6.32 -0.12 -15.80
CA GLN A 117 6.31 0.14 -14.37
C GLN A 117 6.29 1.66 -14.10
N GLU A 118 7.16 2.44 -14.76
CA GLU A 118 7.23 3.89 -14.63
C GLU A 118 5.90 4.57 -15.01
N LYS A 119 5.33 4.19 -16.16
CA LYS A 119 4.03 4.70 -16.60
C LYS A 119 2.94 4.42 -15.57
N VAL A 120 2.82 3.19 -15.12
CA VAL A 120 1.78 2.75 -14.16
C VAL A 120 2.01 3.39 -12.78
N PHE A 121 3.25 3.59 -12.38
CA PHE A 121 3.58 4.31 -11.15
C PHE A 121 3.09 5.76 -11.23
N VAL A 122 3.38 6.47 -12.32
CA VAL A 122 2.91 7.86 -12.56
C VAL A 122 1.38 7.93 -12.54
N GLU A 123 0.68 7.04 -13.25
CA GLU A 123 -0.80 7.01 -13.27
C GLU A 123 -1.40 6.86 -11.86
N GLN A 124 -0.78 6.04 -11.01
CA GLN A 124 -1.23 5.84 -9.64
C GLN A 124 -0.81 6.98 -8.70
N LEU A 125 0.33 7.63 -8.92
CA LEU A 125 0.69 8.86 -8.21
C LEU A 125 -0.30 9.99 -8.54
N GLU A 126 -0.68 10.14 -9.80
CA GLU A 126 -1.70 11.11 -10.20
C GLU A 126 -3.07 10.80 -9.58
N LEU A 127 -3.43 9.52 -9.48
CA LEU A 127 -4.63 9.09 -8.78
C LEU A 127 -4.57 9.48 -7.30
N ALA A 128 -3.48 9.18 -6.60
CA ALA A 128 -3.28 9.54 -5.20
C ALA A 128 -3.44 11.05 -4.98
N ARG A 129 -2.84 11.86 -5.86
CA ARG A 129 -2.92 13.33 -5.81
C ARG A 129 -4.34 13.85 -6.03
N ARG A 130 -5.08 13.29 -7.01
CA ARG A 130 -6.49 13.67 -7.23
C ARG A 130 -7.38 13.39 -6.04
N LEU A 131 -7.08 12.31 -5.31
CA LEU A 131 -7.87 11.86 -4.16
C LEU A 131 -7.35 12.39 -2.82
N ASP A 132 -6.28 13.20 -2.83
CA ASP A 132 -5.61 13.70 -1.62
C ASP A 132 -5.27 12.56 -0.65
N LYS A 133 -4.69 11.47 -1.18
CA LYS A 133 -4.32 10.29 -0.39
C LYS A 133 -2.82 10.11 -0.31
N PRO A 134 -2.30 9.68 0.86
CA PRO A 134 -0.93 9.23 1.00
C PRO A 134 -0.61 8.06 0.07
N VAL A 135 0.69 7.79 -0.11
CA VAL A 135 1.18 6.68 -0.94
C VAL A 135 2.01 5.68 -0.14
N VAL A 136 1.92 4.40 -0.50
CA VAL A 136 2.82 3.34 -0.02
C VAL A 136 3.65 2.86 -1.21
N ILE A 137 4.96 3.14 -1.15
CA ILE A 137 5.87 2.98 -2.28
C ILE A 137 6.79 1.79 -2.08
N HIS A 138 6.81 0.92 -3.08
CA HIS A 138 7.81 -0.11 -3.30
C HIS A 138 8.97 0.47 -4.12
N ASP A 139 10.18 0.34 -3.59
CA ASP A 139 11.40 0.80 -4.24
C ASP A 139 12.49 -0.27 -4.12
N ARG A 140 12.76 -0.96 -5.20
CA ARG A 140 13.82 -1.98 -5.25
C ARG A 140 14.71 -1.80 -6.46
N ASP A 141 15.98 -1.44 -6.19
CA ASP A 141 17.01 -1.11 -7.19
C ASP A 141 16.57 0.02 -8.15
N ALA A 142 15.72 0.97 -7.66
CA ALA A 142 15.07 2.00 -8.48
C ALA A 142 15.07 3.40 -7.83
N HIS A 143 15.88 3.63 -6.79
CA HIS A 143 15.86 4.84 -5.96
C HIS A 143 15.83 6.14 -6.78
N THR A 144 16.76 6.29 -7.73
CA THR A 144 16.87 7.50 -8.55
C THR A 144 15.62 7.74 -9.38
N GLN A 145 15.07 6.68 -9.99
CA GLN A 145 13.86 6.75 -10.81
C GLN A 145 12.63 7.09 -9.95
N VAL A 146 12.47 6.43 -8.80
CA VAL A 146 11.37 6.70 -7.86
C VAL A 146 11.37 8.17 -7.44
N LEU A 147 12.51 8.70 -6.98
CA LEU A 147 12.63 10.09 -6.55
C LEU A 147 12.38 11.07 -7.72
N SER A 148 12.88 10.74 -8.93
CA SER A 148 12.66 11.56 -10.13
C SER A 148 11.18 11.66 -10.48
N LEU A 149 10.46 10.52 -10.49
CA LEU A 149 9.04 10.47 -10.82
C LEU A 149 8.18 11.16 -9.76
N LEU A 150 8.51 11.02 -8.47
CA LEU A 150 7.84 11.74 -7.39
C LEU A 150 7.94 13.26 -7.60
N ARG A 151 9.14 13.77 -7.91
CA ARG A 151 9.36 15.21 -8.18
C ARG A 151 8.65 15.69 -9.45
N GLN A 152 8.57 14.84 -10.48
CA GLN A 152 7.91 15.16 -11.74
C GLN A 152 6.39 15.31 -11.56
N VAL A 153 5.76 14.39 -10.80
CA VAL A 153 4.30 14.39 -10.62
C VAL A 153 3.86 15.42 -9.60
N GLY A 154 4.67 15.69 -8.58
CA GLY A 154 4.28 16.64 -7.54
C GLY A 154 5.34 16.90 -6.48
N LYS A 155 4.96 17.68 -5.46
CA LYS A 155 5.75 18.00 -4.28
C LYS A 155 4.90 17.70 -3.04
N ASP A 156 5.56 17.68 -1.89
CA ASP A 156 4.90 17.55 -0.58
C ASP A 156 4.11 16.23 -0.44
N TRP A 157 4.68 15.14 -0.97
CA TRP A 157 4.09 13.82 -0.85
C TRP A 157 3.96 13.39 0.61
N GLN A 158 2.79 12.89 0.97
CA GLN A 158 2.59 12.14 2.21
C GLN A 158 2.63 10.65 1.89
N GLY A 159 3.35 9.88 2.71
CA GLY A 159 3.42 8.45 2.50
C GLY A 159 4.66 7.80 3.10
N VAL A 160 4.93 6.60 2.65
CA VAL A 160 6.04 5.78 3.11
C VAL A 160 6.71 5.05 1.95
N LEU A 161 8.05 5.09 1.91
CA LEU A 161 8.83 4.10 1.16
C LEU A 161 9.01 2.91 2.11
N HIS A 162 8.28 1.83 1.84
CA HIS A 162 8.35 0.66 2.71
C HIS A 162 9.65 -0.10 2.50
N CYS A 163 10.13 -0.81 3.53
CA CYS A 163 11.39 -1.55 3.46
C CYS A 163 12.57 -0.69 2.95
N PHE A 164 12.64 0.57 3.38
CA PHE A 164 13.62 1.55 2.89
C PHE A 164 15.03 0.96 2.91
N SER A 165 15.70 0.97 1.74
CA SER A 165 17.03 0.43 1.51
C SER A 165 18.02 1.48 1.00
N GLY A 166 17.63 2.75 0.99
CA GLY A 166 18.49 3.88 0.65
C GLY A 166 19.40 4.31 1.80
N ASP A 167 20.20 5.32 1.54
CA ASP A 167 21.08 5.95 2.51
C ASP A 167 20.47 7.20 3.17
N GLU A 168 21.22 7.86 4.03
CA GLU A 168 20.79 9.08 4.72
C GLU A 168 20.53 10.24 3.73
N GLU A 169 21.32 10.35 2.66
CA GLU A 169 21.15 11.39 1.65
C GLU A 169 19.81 11.22 0.92
N MET A 170 19.48 10.01 0.51
CA MET A 170 18.19 9.70 -0.09
C MET A 170 17.02 9.97 0.86
N ALA A 171 17.19 9.63 2.15
CA ALA A 171 16.13 9.85 3.15
C ALA A 171 15.84 11.33 3.41
N ARG A 172 16.78 12.24 3.10
CA ARG A 172 16.64 13.69 3.24
C ARG A 172 16.03 14.37 2.01
N GLN A 173 15.98 13.70 0.89
CA GLN A 173 15.45 14.19 -0.39
C GLN A 173 13.94 14.11 -0.46
#